data_8a1237270b91e270c8f7141c285c8e23
#
_entry.id   8a1237270b91e270c8f7141c285c8e23
#
_cell.length_a   1.000
_cell.length_b   1.000
_cell.length_c   1.000
_cell.angle_alpha   90.00
_cell.angle_beta   90.00
_cell.angle_gamma   90.00
#
_symmetry.space_group_name_H-M   'P 1'
#
loop_
_entity.id
_entity.type
_entity.pdbx_description
1 polymer ?
#
loop_
_entity_poly.entity_id
_entity_poly.type
_entity_poly.pdbx_seq_one_letter_code
_entity_poly.pdbx_strand_id
1 'polypeptide(L)'
;MHNAVLTDWIKARSQEAELVLSVCTGALLLAKTGLLDGLEATTHHGAIDLLRQTAPKATVHADRRFVDNGRVACSAGIAAGIDMSLHVVARLLGREVAERTARQMEYPWQP
;
A
#
# COMPACT_ATOMS: atom_id res chain seq x y z
N MET A 1 4.95 -16.36 6.50
CA MET A 1 5.53 -15.07 6.89
C MET A 1 5.98 -15.07 8.34
N HIS A 2 6.98 -15.91 8.61
CA HIS A 2 7.49 -16.05 9.99
C HIS A 2 8.98 -15.65 10.10
N ASN A 3 9.45 -14.78 9.20
CA ASN A 3 10.83 -14.33 9.19
C ASN A 3 10.95 -13.05 10.03
N ALA A 4 11.37 -13.22 11.30
CA ALA A 4 11.52 -12.09 12.22
C ALA A 4 12.63 -11.11 11.75
N VAL A 5 13.67 -11.61 11.09
CA VAL A 5 14.75 -10.76 10.58
C VAL A 5 14.21 -9.82 9.50
N LEU A 6 13.39 -10.33 8.58
CA LEU A 6 12.77 -9.51 7.54
C LEU A 6 11.79 -8.50 8.14
N THR A 7 10.95 -8.94 9.06
CA THR A 7 9.96 -8.08 9.70
C THR A 7 10.63 -6.95 10.48
N ASP A 8 11.69 -7.26 11.23
CA ASP A 8 12.44 -6.26 11.98
C ASP A 8 13.13 -5.26 11.06
N TRP A 9 13.67 -5.73 9.93
CA TRP A 9 14.30 -4.87 8.94
C TRP A 9 13.27 -3.90 8.34
N ILE A 10 12.10 -4.41 7.95
CA ILE A 10 11.02 -3.59 7.41
C ILE A 10 10.60 -2.53 8.42
N LYS A 11 10.42 -2.93 9.67
CA LYS A 11 10.03 -2.00 10.74
C LYS A 11 11.06 -0.87 10.89
N ALA A 12 12.33 -1.21 10.94
CA ALA A 12 13.39 -0.23 11.07
C ALA A 12 13.46 0.73 9.88
N ARG A 13 13.39 0.20 8.66
CA ARG A 13 13.43 1.05 7.45
C ARG A 13 12.18 1.91 7.34
N SER A 14 11.02 1.39 7.73
CA SER A 14 9.75 2.15 7.69
C SER A 14 9.76 3.36 8.60
N GLN A 15 10.44 3.29 9.73
CA GLN A 15 10.56 4.41 10.66
C GLN A 15 11.36 5.58 10.06
N GLU A 16 12.27 5.30 9.15
CA GLU A 16 13.11 6.30 8.48
C GLU A 16 12.49 6.82 7.18
N ALA A 17 11.57 6.06 6.57
CA ALA A 17 11.01 6.40 5.27
C ALA A 17 9.97 7.52 5.36
N GLU A 18 9.93 8.38 4.34
CA GLU A 18 8.88 9.39 4.21
C GLU A 18 7.54 8.78 3.81
N LEU A 19 7.59 7.71 3.00
CA LEU A 19 6.42 6.99 2.51
C LEU A 19 6.68 5.50 2.58
N VAL A 20 5.67 4.76 2.99
CA VAL A 20 5.69 3.29 2.99
C VAL A 20 4.52 2.81 2.13
N LEU A 21 4.81 2.02 1.12
CA LEU A 21 3.81 1.51 0.19
C LEU A 21 3.79 -0.01 0.24
N SER A 22 2.60 -0.59 0.19
CA SER A 22 2.45 -2.04 0.04
C SER A 22 1.60 -2.36 -1.17
N VAL A 23 1.97 -3.41 -1.89
CA VAL A 23 1.29 -3.89 -3.08
C VAL A 23 0.89 -5.34 -2.86
N CYS A 24 -0.29 -5.71 -3.29
CA CYS A 24 -0.81 -7.07 -3.16
C CYS A 24 -0.75 -7.56 -1.71
N THR A 25 -0.05 -8.66 -1.44
CA THR A 25 0.05 -9.25 -0.10
C THR A 25 1.09 -8.59 0.80
N GLY A 26 1.80 -7.56 0.31
CA GLY A 26 2.79 -6.84 1.11
C GLY A 26 2.23 -6.23 2.39
N ALA A 27 0.93 -5.92 2.42
CA ALA A 27 0.28 -5.40 3.63
C ALA A 27 0.36 -6.38 4.81
N LEU A 28 0.45 -7.69 4.54
CA LEU A 28 0.60 -8.70 5.60
C LEU A 28 1.94 -8.54 6.32
N LEU A 29 2.99 -8.17 5.60
CA LEU A 29 4.29 -7.87 6.20
C LEU A 29 4.21 -6.60 7.06
N LEU A 30 3.55 -5.56 6.57
CA LEU A 30 3.37 -4.32 7.33
C LEU A 30 2.53 -4.57 8.58
N ALA A 31 1.52 -5.43 8.50
CA ALA A 31 0.69 -5.78 9.64
C ALA A 31 1.54 -6.35 10.78
N LYS A 32 2.52 -7.18 10.45
CA LYS A 32 3.41 -7.80 11.45
C LYS A 32 4.34 -6.80 12.12
N THR A 33 4.57 -5.64 11.53
CA THR A 33 5.42 -4.59 12.12
C THR A 33 4.65 -3.66 13.05
N GLY A 34 3.31 -3.76 13.07
CA GLY A 34 2.46 -2.82 13.80
C GLY A 34 2.20 -1.50 13.06
N LEU A 35 2.75 -1.33 11.87
CA LEU A 35 2.60 -0.07 11.11
C LEU A 35 1.16 0.22 10.70
N LEU A 36 0.31 -0.79 10.63
CA LEU A 36 -1.08 -0.61 10.22
C LEU A 36 -2.03 -0.35 11.39
N ASP A 37 -1.55 -0.40 12.62
CA ASP A 37 -2.40 -0.17 13.80
C ASP A 37 -3.02 1.22 13.76
N GLY A 38 -4.35 1.27 13.86
CA GLY A 38 -5.10 2.52 13.81
C GLY A 38 -5.26 3.11 12.41
N LEU A 39 -4.75 2.45 11.37
CA LEU A 39 -4.82 2.94 10.00
C LEU A 39 -5.84 2.16 9.17
N GLU A 40 -6.17 2.72 8.01
CA GLU A 40 -6.94 2.02 7.00
C GLU A 40 -5.99 1.18 6.15
N ALA A 41 -6.43 0.00 5.73
CA ALA A 41 -5.60 -0.92 4.96
C ALA A 41 -6.42 -1.69 3.95
N THR A 42 -5.74 -2.18 2.93
CA THR A 42 -6.27 -3.16 1.99
C THR A 42 -5.15 -4.05 1.50
N THR A 43 -5.51 -5.14 0.84
CA THR A 43 -4.57 -6.10 0.29
C THR A 43 -5.21 -6.83 -0.88
N HIS A 44 -4.52 -7.79 -1.47
CA HIS A 44 -5.10 -8.66 -2.50
C HIS A 44 -6.38 -9.32 -1.98
N HIS A 45 -7.41 -9.44 -2.84
CA HIS A 45 -8.73 -9.94 -2.43
C HIS A 45 -8.69 -11.31 -1.75
N GLY A 46 -7.74 -12.15 -2.10
CA GLY A 46 -7.59 -13.47 -1.49
C GLY A 46 -6.96 -13.46 -0.11
N ALA A 47 -6.48 -12.32 0.36
CA ALA A 47 -5.79 -12.19 1.64
C ALA A 47 -6.49 -11.25 2.64
N ILE A 48 -7.70 -10.79 2.32
CA ILE A 48 -8.43 -9.81 3.17
C ILE A 48 -8.68 -10.38 4.57
N ASP A 49 -9.17 -11.62 4.67
CA ASP A 49 -9.46 -12.22 5.97
C ASP A 49 -8.19 -12.44 6.79
N LEU A 50 -7.12 -12.84 6.13
CA LEU A 50 -5.83 -13.01 6.80
C LEU A 50 -5.32 -11.66 7.32
N LEU A 51 -5.48 -10.59 6.54
CA LEU A 51 -5.07 -9.25 6.97
C LEU A 51 -5.88 -8.81 8.19
N ARG A 52 -7.18 -9.05 8.21
CA ARG A 52 -8.01 -8.74 9.38
C ARG A 52 -7.55 -9.46 10.63
N GLN A 53 -7.13 -10.72 10.50
CA GLN A 53 -6.60 -11.50 11.62
C GLN A 53 -5.23 -11.02 12.07
N THR A 54 -4.37 -10.63 11.13
CA THR A 54 -2.99 -10.22 11.41
C THR A 54 -2.93 -8.79 11.94
N ALA A 55 -3.84 -7.92 11.50
CA ALA A 55 -3.89 -6.51 11.90
C ALA A 55 -5.26 -6.17 12.49
N PRO A 56 -5.59 -6.69 13.69
CA PRO A 56 -6.92 -6.47 14.28
C PRO A 56 -7.19 -5.01 14.64
N LYS A 57 -6.16 -4.18 14.75
CA LYS A 57 -6.29 -2.75 15.06
C LYS A 57 -6.38 -1.87 13.82
N ALA A 58 -6.30 -2.45 12.63
CA ALA A 58 -6.47 -1.73 11.37
C ALA A 58 -7.91 -1.84 10.88
N THR A 59 -8.37 -0.82 10.14
CA THR A 59 -9.65 -0.88 9.44
C THR A 59 -9.40 -1.42 8.03
N VAL A 60 -9.75 -2.67 7.78
CA VAL A 60 -9.47 -3.34 6.52
C VAL A 60 -10.63 -3.20 5.56
N HIS A 61 -10.36 -2.67 4.38
CA HIS A 61 -11.35 -2.48 3.31
C HIS A 61 -11.21 -3.58 2.25
N ALA A 62 -12.29 -4.28 1.95
CA ALA A 62 -12.33 -5.31 0.92
C ALA A 62 -12.73 -4.74 -0.45
N ASP A 63 -13.26 -3.54 -0.49
CA ASP A 63 -13.89 -2.93 -1.66
C ASP A 63 -13.09 -1.75 -2.24
N ARG A 64 -11.90 -1.48 -1.73
CA ARG A 64 -11.07 -0.39 -2.21
C ARG A 64 -9.88 -0.91 -3.00
N ARG A 65 -9.54 -0.22 -4.09
CA ARG A 65 -8.38 -0.56 -4.89
C ARG A 65 -7.08 -0.19 -4.16
N PHE A 66 -7.07 0.95 -3.49
CA PHE A 66 -5.97 1.32 -2.59
C PHE A 66 -6.49 2.26 -1.51
N VAL A 67 -5.71 2.39 -0.44
CA VAL A 67 -5.96 3.35 0.65
C VAL A 67 -4.70 4.14 0.91
N ASP A 68 -4.84 5.43 1.17
CA ASP A 68 -3.72 6.33 1.43
C ASP A 68 -3.93 6.99 2.80
N ASN A 69 -3.08 6.63 3.77
CA ASN A 69 -3.12 7.22 5.12
C ASN A 69 -2.15 8.40 5.26
N GLY A 70 -1.61 8.90 4.15
CA GLY A 70 -0.61 9.96 4.15
C GLY A 70 0.80 9.39 4.06
N ARG A 71 1.28 8.75 5.12
CA ARG A 71 2.62 8.17 5.16
C ARG A 71 2.66 6.69 4.75
N VAL A 72 1.57 5.97 4.99
CA VAL A 72 1.46 4.54 4.65
C VAL A 72 0.30 4.36 3.69
N ALA A 73 0.56 3.75 2.54
CA ALA A 73 -0.47 3.45 1.55
C ALA A 73 -0.42 1.97 1.18
N CYS A 74 -1.59 1.37 1.02
CA CYS A 74 -1.73 -0.03 0.67
C CYS A 74 -2.56 -0.15 -0.60
N SER A 75 -2.20 -1.09 -1.48
CA SER A 75 -3.02 -1.39 -2.65
C SER A 75 -3.46 -2.85 -2.69
N ALA A 76 -4.53 -3.11 -3.42
CA ALA A 76 -5.09 -4.46 -3.58
C ALA A 76 -4.24 -5.28 -4.57
N GLY A 77 -4.75 -5.58 -5.75
CA GLY A 77 -4.03 -6.36 -6.74
C GLY A 77 -3.03 -5.55 -7.55
N ILE A 78 -2.39 -6.19 -8.52
CA ILE A 78 -1.31 -5.57 -9.33
C ILE A 78 -1.79 -4.31 -10.05
N ALA A 79 -2.96 -4.36 -10.71
CA ALA A 79 -3.50 -3.20 -11.42
C ALA A 79 -3.79 -2.05 -10.45
N ALA A 80 -4.30 -2.33 -9.26
CA ALA A 80 -4.51 -1.33 -8.23
C ALA A 80 -3.18 -0.75 -7.73
N GLY A 81 -2.10 -1.53 -7.74
CA GLY A 81 -0.76 -1.05 -7.42
C GLY A 81 -0.28 -0.01 -8.41
N ILE A 82 -0.59 -0.15 -9.69
CA ILE A 82 -0.28 0.85 -10.71
C ILE A 82 -1.06 2.14 -10.42
N ASP A 83 -2.35 2.03 -10.13
CA ASP A 83 -3.17 3.19 -9.78
C ASP A 83 -2.64 3.91 -8.54
N MET A 84 -2.29 3.16 -7.49
CA MET A 84 -1.70 3.73 -6.29
C MET A 84 -0.37 4.43 -6.59
N SER A 85 0.48 3.82 -7.41
CA SER A 85 1.77 4.40 -7.77
C SER A 85 1.61 5.73 -8.50
N LEU A 86 0.69 5.81 -9.46
CA LEU A 86 0.39 7.06 -10.17
C LEU A 86 -0.23 8.11 -9.24
N HIS A 87 -1.08 7.67 -8.30
CA HIS A 87 -1.62 8.55 -7.26
C HIS A 87 -0.50 9.18 -6.43
N VAL A 88 0.47 8.37 -6.02
CA VAL A 88 1.62 8.84 -5.23
C VAL A 88 2.49 9.81 -6.06
N VAL A 89 2.73 9.49 -7.34
CA VAL A 89 3.46 10.41 -8.24
C VAL A 89 2.73 11.76 -8.30
N ALA A 90 1.41 11.75 -8.44
CA ALA A 90 0.62 12.98 -8.48
C ALA A 90 0.77 13.78 -7.18
N ARG A 91 0.77 13.10 -6.01
CA ARG A 91 0.96 13.76 -4.71
C ARG A 91 2.34 14.42 -4.60
N LEU A 92 3.38 13.72 -5.03
CA LEU A 92 4.77 14.16 -4.82
C LEU A 92 5.26 15.11 -5.91
N LEU A 93 4.87 14.89 -7.16
CA LEU A 93 5.43 15.58 -8.31
C LEU A 93 4.38 16.34 -9.13
N GLY A 94 3.11 16.24 -8.77
CA GLY A 94 2.02 16.91 -9.45
C GLY A 94 1.29 16.03 -10.46
N ARG A 95 0.03 16.37 -10.71
CA ARG A 95 -0.86 15.62 -11.59
C ARG A 95 -0.33 15.55 -13.03
N GLU A 96 0.28 16.63 -13.51
CA GLU A 96 0.80 16.67 -14.88
C GLU A 96 1.88 15.61 -15.13
N VAL A 97 2.78 15.42 -14.15
CA VAL A 97 3.82 14.38 -14.26
C VAL A 97 3.19 13.01 -14.26
N ALA A 98 2.19 12.77 -13.39
CA ALA A 98 1.48 11.49 -13.36
C ALA A 98 0.75 11.21 -14.68
N GLU A 99 0.10 12.22 -15.26
CA GLU A 99 -0.61 12.07 -16.54
C GLU A 99 0.37 11.75 -17.69
N ARG A 100 1.52 12.42 -17.74
CA ARG A 100 2.55 12.13 -18.73
C ARG A 100 3.10 10.71 -18.58
N THR A 101 3.32 10.29 -17.33
CA THR A 101 3.81 8.94 -17.02
C THR A 101 2.79 7.90 -17.49
N ALA A 102 1.51 8.09 -17.16
CA ALA A 102 0.46 7.17 -17.57
C ALA A 102 0.36 7.08 -19.10
N ARG A 103 0.48 8.20 -19.82
CA ARG A 103 0.47 8.21 -21.28
C ARG A 103 1.67 7.45 -21.86
N GLN A 104 2.85 7.62 -21.26
CA GLN A 104 4.06 6.92 -21.71
C GLN A 104 3.91 5.40 -21.52
N MET A 105 3.21 4.99 -20.45
CA MET A 105 2.93 3.60 -20.17
C MET A 105 1.74 3.06 -20.99
N GLU A 106 1.05 3.92 -21.71
CA GLU A 106 -0.22 3.57 -22.37
C GLU A 106 -1.24 3.00 -21.38
N TYR A 107 -1.22 3.51 -20.14
CA TYR A 107 -2.12 3.06 -19.07
C TYR A 107 -3.32 4.02 -18.96
N PRO A 108 -4.56 3.47 -18.98
CA PRO A 108 -5.77 4.30 -18.88
C PRO A 108 -6.03 4.76 -17.46
N TRP A 109 -5.19 5.64 -16.95
CA TRP A 109 -5.28 6.14 -15.59
C TRP A 109 -6.44 7.12 -15.42
N GLN A 110 -7.23 6.91 -14.38
CA GLN A 110 -8.31 7.79 -13.98
C GLN A 110 -8.01 8.32 -12.57
N PRO A 111 -7.55 9.56 -12.48
CA PRO A 111 -7.25 10.16 -11.18
C PRO A 111 -8.49 10.38 -10.33
#